data_1ac0f39e078e43178b07af254d9c054c
#
_entry.id   1ac0f39e078e43178b07af254d9c054c
#
_cell.length_a   1.000
_cell.length_b   1.000
_cell.length_c   1.000
_cell.angle_alpha   90.00
_cell.angle_beta   90.00
_cell.angle_gamma   90.00
#
_symmetry.space_group_name_H-M   'P 1'
#
loop_
_entity.id
_entity.type
_entity.pdbx_description
1 polymer ?
#
loop_
_entity_poly.entity_id
_entity_poly.type
_entity_poly.pdbx_seq_one_letter_code
_entity_poly.pdbx_strand_id
1 'polypeptide(L)'
;MNFEKAQPIAKEFLKSDKFIFANDDYPAQRALKTKENKNKYNIVIVLLESWGAEHIDGFTKYKELNVTPYFKKLSNEGLKYINFYANGYRSIYGITSVYTGITLPAGFQYLGNGLELTNLSYLGQIAKQNGYSTIAAQSSNRRSYRVDSVSLLAGFDQFYGAEDMPNVEVVDLGREPDTGTYDYNMFSFMHQKLNTMQEPFLSFMFTSTNHSDFHLPSAKFERYPHDLKNYYDI
;
A
#
# COMPACT_ATOMS: atom_id res chain seq x y z
N MET A 1 -29.63 -7.17 3.84
CA MET A 1 -29.72 -8.28 2.84
C MET A 1 -29.34 -9.53 3.62
N ASN A 2 -30.13 -10.61 3.53
CA ASN A 2 -29.73 -11.86 4.20
C ASN A 2 -28.66 -12.60 3.36
N PHE A 3 -27.99 -13.56 3.96
CA PHE A 3 -26.88 -14.30 3.35
C PHE A 3 -27.32 -15.03 2.06
N GLU A 4 -28.46 -15.65 2.03
CA GLU A 4 -29.00 -16.38 0.88
C GLU A 4 -29.19 -15.50 -0.36
N LYS A 5 -29.56 -14.23 -0.17
CA LYS A 5 -29.67 -13.25 -1.26
C LYS A 5 -28.34 -12.64 -1.66
N ALA A 6 -27.39 -12.51 -0.72
CA ALA A 6 -26.07 -11.92 -0.97
C ALA A 6 -25.12 -12.89 -1.69
N GLN A 7 -25.19 -14.18 -1.37
CA GLN A 7 -24.29 -15.22 -1.89
C GLN A 7 -24.27 -15.32 -3.43
N PRO A 8 -25.40 -15.41 -4.14
CA PRO A 8 -25.36 -15.49 -5.61
C PRO A 8 -24.83 -14.20 -6.25
N ILE A 9 -25.11 -13.04 -5.67
CA ILE A 9 -24.59 -11.76 -6.14
C ILE A 9 -23.07 -11.74 -5.97
N ALA A 10 -22.56 -12.17 -4.82
CA ALA A 10 -21.13 -12.26 -4.56
C ALA A 10 -20.43 -13.26 -5.49
N LYS A 11 -21.04 -14.42 -5.75
CA LYS A 11 -20.50 -15.42 -6.70
C LYS A 11 -20.40 -14.85 -8.11
N GLU A 12 -21.41 -14.16 -8.60
CA GLU A 12 -21.39 -13.57 -9.93
C GLU A 12 -20.33 -12.46 -10.02
N PHE A 13 -20.25 -11.60 -9.01
CA PHE A 13 -19.24 -10.53 -8.94
C PHE A 13 -17.80 -11.07 -8.89
N LEU A 14 -17.58 -12.17 -8.17
CA LEU A 14 -16.25 -12.77 -7.97
C LEU A 14 -15.87 -13.81 -9.04
N LYS A 15 -16.75 -14.10 -9.97
CA LYS A 15 -16.54 -15.08 -11.04
C LYS A 15 -15.38 -14.67 -11.94
N SER A 16 -14.51 -15.61 -12.24
CA SER A 16 -13.36 -15.40 -13.13
C SER A 16 -12.91 -16.74 -13.71
N ASP A 17 -12.40 -16.71 -14.94
CA ASP A 17 -11.83 -17.89 -15.58
C ASP A 17 -10.55 -18.40 -14.89
N LYS A 18 -9.94 -17.58 -14.07
CA LYS A 18 -8.68 -17.88 -13.35
C LYS A 18 -8.90 -18.63 -12.04
N PHE A 19 -10.11 -18.65 -11.51
CA PHE A 19 -10.44 -19.22 -10.20
C PHE A 19 -11.55 -20.24 -10.27
N ILE A 20 -11.57 -21.14 -9.29
CA ILE A 20 -12.73 -21.95 -8.92
C ILE A 20 -13.16 -21.56 -7.50
N PHE A 21 -14.45 -21.59 -7.22
CA PHE A 21 -14.94 -21.47 -5.85
C PHE A 21 -14.58 -22.75 -5.09
N ALA A 22 -13.82 -22.59 -4.01
CA ALA A 22 -13.39 -23.71 -3.17
C ALA A 22 -14.49 -24.14 -2.19
N ASN A 23 -15.43 -23.24 -1.90
CA ASN A 23 -16.55 -23.47 -1.00
C ASN A 23 -17.79 -22.73 -1.52
N ASP A 24 -18.91 -23.43 -1.60
CA ASP A 24 -20.15 -22.84 -2.09
C ASP A 24 -20.77 -21.84 -1.11
N ASP A 25 -20.60 -22.06 0.18
CA ASP A 25 -21.13 -21.17 1.22
C ASP A 25 -20.31 -19.91 1.42
N TYR A 26 -19.03 -19.94 1.01
CA TYR A 26 -18.10 -18.82 1.15
C TYR A 26 -17.51 -18.42 -0.21
N PRO A 27 -18.22 -17.63 -1.03
CA PRO A 27 -17.79 -17.30 -2.38
C PRO A 27 -16.49 -16.49 -2.47
N ALA A 28 -16.04 -15.90 -1.38
CA ALA A 28 -14.71 -15.28 -1.32
C ALA A 28 -13.57 -16.32 -1.28
N GLN A 29 -13.85 -17.56 -0.87
CA GLN A 29 -12.88 -18.63 -0.83
C GLN A 29 -12.73 -19.26 -2.23
N ARG A 30 -11.64 -18.94 -2.89
CA ARG A 30 -11.35 -19.32 -4.27
C ARG A 30 -9.98 -19.96 -4.39
N ALA A 31 -9.85 -20.93 -5.27
CA ALA A 31 -8.59 -21.55 -5.64
C ALA A 31 -8.18 -21.15 -7.07
N LEU A 32 -6.90 -20.90 -7.29
CA LEU A 32 -6.36 -20.63 -8.62
C LEU A 32 -6.42 -21.91 -9.50
N LYS A 33 -6.83 -21.75 -10.74
CA LYS A 33 -6.77 -22.82 -11.76
C LYS A 33 -5.37 -23.02 -12.35
N THR A 34 -4.40 -22.20 -11.98
CA THR A 34 -3.06 -22.21 -12.57
C THR A 34 -2.19 -23.29 -11.95
N LYS A 35 -1.27 -23.84 -12.77
CA LYS A 35 -0.19 -24.70 -12.26
C LYS A 35 0.70 -23.89 -11.32
N GLU A 36 1.21 -24.52 -10.26
CA GLU A 36 2.19 -23.91 -9.37
C GLU A 36 3.34 -23.30 -10.18
N ASN A 37 3.57 -22.02 -9.98
CA ASN A 37 4.76 -21.37 -10.50
C ASN A 37 5.94 -21.79 -9.59
N LYS A 38 6.89 -22.53 -10.14
CA LYS A 38 8.08 -22.97 -9.39
C LYS A 38 9.05 -21.82 -9.10
N ASN A 39 8.95 -20.73 -9.85
CA ASN A 39 9.80 -19.56 -9.65
C ASN A 39 9.15 -18.63 -8.62
N LYS A 40 9.81 -18.47 -7.49
CA LYS A 40 9.43 -17.51 -6.46
C LYS A 40 10.22 -16.23 -6.68
N TYR A 41 9.51 -15.14 -6.99
CA TYR A 41 10.11 -13.82 -7.16
C TYR A 41 10.05 -13.04 -5.86
N ASN A 42 11.01 -12.15 -5.63
CA ASN A 42 10.89 -11.15 -4.60
C ASN A 42 9.72 -10.21 -4.93
N ILE A 43 8.93 -9.86 -3.92
CA ILE A 43 7.74 -9.02 -4.07
C ILE A 43 7.94 -7.74 -3.26
N VAL A 44 7.86 -6.60 -3.93
CA VAL A 44 7.88 -5.28 -3.29
C VAL A 44 6.57 -4.58 -3.60
N ILE A 45 5.80 -4.26 -2.56
CA ILE A 45 4.56 -3.50 -2.64
C ILE A 45 4.81 -2.11 -2.07
N VAL A 46 4.58 -1.08 -2.86
CA VAL A 46 4.65 0.31 -2.43
C VAL A 46 3.25 0.92 -2.53
N LEU A 47 2.66 1.23 -1.38
CA LEU A 47 1.41 1.95 -1.30
C LEU A 47 1.71 3.44 -1.17
N LEU A 48 1.34 4.21 -2.18
CA LEU A 48 1.67 5.63 -2.29
C LEU A 48 0.55 6.49 -1.69
N GLU A 49 0.91 7.34 -0.72
CA GLU A 49 0.00 8.30 -0.12
C GLU A 49 -0.37 9.41 -1.09
N SER A 50 -1.67 9.73 -1.17
CA SER A 50 -2.22 10.87 -1.92
C SER A 50 -1.83 10.94 -3.41
N TRP A 51 -1.57 9.80 -4.04
CA TRP A 51 -1.24 9.71 -5.46
C TRP A 51 -2.52 9.65 -6.31
N GLY A 52 -3.22 10.80 -6.43
CA GLY A 52 -4.36 10.96 -7.33
C GLY A 52 -3.95 10.90 -8.79
N ALA A 53 -4.78 10.30 -9.65
CA ALA A 53 -4.51 10.18 -11.09
C ALA A 53 -4.24 11.52 -11.78
N GLU A 54 -4.81 12.60 -11.26
CA GLU A 54 -4.62 13.98 -11.74
C GLU A 54 -3.17 14.47 -11.61
N HIS A 55 -2.37 13.85 -10.74
CA HIS A 55 -0.96 14.19 -10.52
C HIS A 55 0.02 13.22 -11.21
N ILE A 56 -0.50 12.28 -12.01
CA ILE A 56 0.32 11.25 -12.64
C ILE A 56 0.44 11.52 -14.14
N ASP A 57 1.66 11.55 -14.67
CA ASP A 57 1.91 11.72 -16.09
C ASP A 57 1.21 10.65 -16.94
N GLY A 58 0.45 11.12 -17.92
CA GLY A 58 -0.40 10.29 -18.77
C GLY A 58 -1.87 10.23 -18.31
N PHE A 59 -2.19 10.69 -17.08
CA PHE A 59 -3.55 10.86 -16.58
C PHE A 59 -3.86 12.32 -16.28
N THR A 60 -2.86 13.08 -15.86
CA THR A 60 -3.00 14.50 -15.52
C THR A 60 -3.48 15.35 -16.69
N LYS A 61 -4.28 16.37 -16.37
CA LYS A 61 -4.63 17.46 -17.31
C LYS A 61 -3.45 18.41 -17.59
N TYR A 62 -2.42 18.40 -16.74
CA TYR A 62 -1.24 19.27 -16.82
C TYR A 62 -0.08 18.61 -17.59
N LYS A 63 -0.30 18.35 -18.87
CA LYS A 63 0.64 17.61 -19.71
C LYS A 63 2.03 18.26 -19.85
N GLU A 64 2.09 19.58 -19.73
CA GLU A 64 3.31 20.39 -19.82
C GLU A 64 4.21 20.30 -18.59
N LEU A 65 3.67 19.92 -17.45
CA LEU A 65 4.41 19.95 -16.18
C LEU A 65 5.36 18.76 -16.01
N ASN A 66 5.05 17.61 -16.63
CA ASN A 66 5.84 16.37 -16.47
C ASN A 66 6.09 16.04 -14.98
N VAL A 67 4.99 15.88 -14.24
CA VAL A 67 4.96 15.84 -12.76
C VAL A 67 5.64 14.59 -12.22
N THR A 68 5.43 13.43 -12.86
CA THR A 68 5.94 12.14 -12.39
C THR A 68 6.77 11.40 -13.45
N PRO A 69 7.88 12.00 -13.97
CA PRO A 69 8.61 11.45 -15.10
C PRO A 69 9.24 10.08 -14.84
N TYR A 70 9.71 9.84 -13.62
CA TYR A 70 10.29 8.55 -13.23
C TYR A 70 9.23 7.46 -13.12
N PHE A 71 8.06 7.76 -12.57
CA PHE A 71 6.93 6.83 -12.53
C PHE A 71 6.45 6.50 -13.95
N LYS A 72 6.36 7.50 -14.83
CA LYS A 72 6.04 7.28 -16.24
C LYS A 72 7.03 6.33 -16.91
N LYS A 73 8.33 6.52 -16.68
CA LYS A 73 9.36 5.62 -17.19
C LYS A 73 9.17 4.20 -16.68
N LEU A 74 9.06 4.03 -15.37
CA LEU A 74 8.86 2.73 -14.72
C LEU A 74 7.58 2.03 -15.21
N SER A 75 6.48 2.76 -15.34
CA SER A 75 5.19 2.21 -15.81
C SER A 75 5.23 1.72 -17.26
N ASN A 76 6.19 2.17 -18.06
CA ASN A 76 6.37 1.68 -19.43
C ASN A 76 7.22 0.40 -19.49
N GLU A 77 7.89 0.04 -18.40
CA GLU A 77 8.72 -1.18 -18.29
C GLU A 77 7.91 -2.38 -17.73
N GLY A 78 6.66 -2.16 -17.32
CA GLY A 78 5.81 -3.18 -16.70
C GLY A 78 4.36 -3.13 -17.13
N LEU A 79 3.50 -3.78 -16.33
CA LEU A 79 2.06 -3.74 -16.52
C LEU A 79 1.47 -2.49 -15.87
N LYS A 80 0.72 -1.73 -16.64
CA LYS A 80 0.03 -0.52 -16.19
C LYS A 80 -1.48 -0.74 -16.19
N TYR A 81 -2.11 -0.56 -15.02
CA TYR A 81 -3.56 -0.59 -14.89
C TYR A 81 -4.10 0.84 -14.95
N ILE A 82 -4.90 1.13 -15.99
CA ILE A 82 -5.46 2.48 -16.22
C ILE A 82 -6.75 2.74 -15.45
N ASN A 83 -7.44 1.69 -15.02
CA ASN A 83 -8.67 1.75 -14.23
C ASN A 83 -8.40 1.16 -12.83
N PHE A 84 -7.51 1.81 -12.08
CA PHE A 84 -7.16 1.43 -10.73
C PHE A 84 -7.76 2.44 -9.75
N TYR A 85 -8.48 1.94 -8.74
CA TYR A 85 -9.16 2.75 -7.74
C TYR A 85 -8.72 2.35 -6.35
N ALA A 86 -8.50 3.34 -5.48
CA ALA A 86 -8.24 3.07 -4.07
C ALA A 86 -9.47 2.47 -3.38
N ASN A 87 -9.25 1.49 -2.52
CA ASN A 87 -10.32 0.83 -1.76
C ASN A 87 -10.79 1.61 -0.53
N GLY A 88 -10.46 2.88 -0.42
CA GLY A 88 -10.90 3.74 0.67
C GLY A 88 -10.28 5.12 0.58
N TYR A 89 -10.92 6.06 1.26
CA TYR A 89 -10.51 7.47 1.28
C TYR A 89 -9.50 7.80 2.39
N ARG A 90 -9.14 6.82 3.24
CA ARG A 90 -8.15 6.96 4.31
C ARG A 90 -7.03 5.94 4.10
N SER A 91 -5.83 6.33 4.43
CA SER A 91 -4.61 5.52 4.31
C SER A 91 -4.76 4.14 4.95
N ILE A 92 -5.33 4.08 6.16
CA ILE A 92 -5.52 2.81 6.88
C ILE A 92 -6.51 1.85 6.18
N TYR A 93 -7.47 2.35 5.41
CA TYR A 93 -8.33 1.50 4.59
C TYR A 93 -7.55 0.89 3.42
N GLY A 94 -6.65 1.67 2.81
CA GLY A 94 -5.73 1.18 1.79
C GLY A 94 -4.81 0.08 2.33
N ILE A 95 -4.15 0.33 3.46
CA ILE A 95 -3.29 -0.65 4.15
C ILE A 95 -4.08 -1.92 4.49
N THR A 96 -5.28 -1.77 5.10
CA THR A 96 -6.15 -2.90 5.42
C THR A 96 -6.48 -3.72 4.18
N SER A 97 -6.84 -3.07 3.08
CA SER A 97 -7.19 -3.74 1.83
C SER A 97 -6.02 -4.50 1.21
N VAL A 98 -4.80 -3.93 1.26
CA VAL A 98 -3.59 -4.64 0.81
C VAL A 98 -3.30 -5.85 1.69
N TYR A 99 -3.42 -5.72 3.00
CA TYR A 99 -3.10 -6.81 3.94
C TYR A 99 -4.11 -7.95 3.93
N THR A 100 -5.38 -7.67 3.62
CA THR A 100 -6.48 -8.65 3.76
C THR A 100 -7.17 -9.01 2.46
N GLY A 101 -6.99 -8.22 1.39
CA GLY A 101 -7.73 -8.35 0.13
C GLY A 101 -9.21 -7.95 0.23
N ILE A 102 -9.64 -7.31 1.32
CA ILE A 102 -11.03 -6.92 1.56
C ILE A 102 -11.24 -5.47 1.14
N THR A 103 -12.29 -5.19 0.39
CA THR A 103 -12.79 -3.84 0.13
C THR A 103 -13.58 -3.34 1.32
N LEU A 104 -13.21 -2.19 1.87
CA LEU A 104 -13.86 -1.60 3.05
C LEU A 104 -14.76 -0.43 2.65
N PRO A 105 -16.08 -0.57 2.78
CA PRO A 105 -16.98 0.58 2.68
C PRO A 105 -16.70 1.63 3.77
N ALA A 106 -17.03 2.89 3.48
CA ALA A 106 -16.89 3.96 4.47
C ALA A 106 -17.67 3.66 5.76
N GLY A 107 -17.04 3.91 6.90
CA GLY A 107 -17.63 3.67 8.22
C GLY A 107 -17.49 2.25 8.77
N PHE A 108 -16.89 1.33 7.98
CA PHE A 108 -16.60 -0.01 8.49
C PHE A 108 -15.34 -0.05 9.35
N GLN A 109 -15.23 -1.08 10.17
CA GLN A 109 -14.02 -1.36 10.96
C GLN A 109 -12.84 -1.66 10.02
N TYR A 110 -11.65 -1.26 10.44
CA TYR A 110 -10.40 -1.49 9.75
C TYR A 110 -9.38 -2.13 10.71
N LEU A 111 -8.25 -2.57 10.22
CA LEU A 111 -7.20 -3.14 11.06
C LEU A 111 -6.67 -2.07 12.04
N GLY A 112 -6.57 -2.43 13.32
CA GLY A 112 -6.28 -1.50 14.42
C GLY A 112 -7.51 -0.84 15.03
N ASN A 113 -8.72 -1.12 14.49
CA ASN A 113 -10.00 -0.65 15.05
C ASN A 113 -11.05 -1.78 15.08
N GLY A 114 -10.63 -2.99 15.42
CA GLY A 114 -11.50 -4.12 15.69
C GLY A 114 -11.68 -5.12 14.54
N LEU A 115 -11.34 -4.80 13.31
CA LEU A 115 -11.43 -5.77 12.20
C LEU A 115 -10.51 -6.97 12.42
N GLU A 116 -9.39 -6.77 13.08
CA GLU A 116 -8.43 -7.81 13.46
C GLU A 116 -8.98 -8.87 14.44
N LEU A 117 -10.12 -8.62 15.07
CA LEU A 117 -10.80 -9.59 15.93
C LEU A 117 -11.62 -10.61 15.13
N THR A 118 -11.70 -10.44 13.83
CA THR A 118 -12.38 -11.37 12.92
C THR A 118 -11.39 -12.37 12.33
N ASN A 119 -11.89 -13.50 11.84
CA ASN A 119 -11.05 -14.51 11.22
C ASN A 119 -10.71 -14.11 9.78
N LEU A 120 -9.50 -13.60 9.58
CA LEU A 120 -9.01 -13.10 8.29
C LEU A 120 -7.78 -13.88 7.83
N SER A 121 -7.60 -13.94 6.52
CA SER A 121 -6.32 -14.33 5.91
C SER A 121 -5.50 -13.08 5.60
N TYR A 122 -4.25 -13.09 5.99
CA TYR A 122 -3.36 -11.95 5.85
C TYR A 122 -2.24 -12.20 4.85
N LEU A 123 -1.90 -11.18 4.07
CA LEU A 123 -0.87 -11.26 3.02
C LEU A 123 0.48 -11.76 3.55
N GLY A 124 0.96 -11.22 4.67
CA GLY A 124 2.23 -11.65 5.27
C GLY A 124 2.20 -13.10 5.74
N GLN A 125 1.09 -13.55 6.34
CA GLN A 125 0.92 -14.96 6.75
C GLN A 125 0.93 -15.89 5.54
N ILE A 126 0.22 -15.52 4.47
CA ILE A 126 0.20 -16.28 3.21
C ILE A 126 1.61 -16.36 2.61
N ALA A 127 2.36 -15.24 2.60
CA ALA A 127 3.72 -15.20 2.12
C ALA A 127 4.64 -16.15 2.93
N LYS A 128 4.56 -16.10 4.26
CA LYS A 128 5.33 -16.99 5.15
C LYS A 128 5.02 -18.47 4.94
N GLN A 129 3.74 -18.82 4.79
CA GLN A 129 3.32 -20.19 4.48
C GLN A 129 3.91 -20.69 3.15
N ASN A 130 4.24 -19.76 2.24
CA ASN A 130 4.92 -20.04 0.98
C ASN A 130 6.44 -19.88 1.03
N GLY A 131 7.03 -19.72 2.22
CA GLY A 131 8.47 -19.68 2.44
C GLY A 131 9.13 -18.33 2.14
N TYR A 132 8.35 -17.24 2.18
CA TYR A 132 8.88 -15.88 2.05
C TYR A 132 9.31 -15.32 3.41
N SER A 133 10.44 -14.60 3.42
CA SER A 133 10.77 -13.66 4.49
C SER A 133 9.91 -12.40 4.31
N THR A 134 9.50 -11.75 5.39
CA THR A 134 8.52 -10.67 5.30
C THR A 134 8.96 -9.43 6.08
N ILE A 135 8.83 -8.24 5.48
CA ILE A 135 9.23 -6.96 6.06
C ILE A 135 8.23 -5.88 5.66
N ALA A 136 7.90 -5.00 6.60
CA ALA A 136 7.07 -3.83 6.32
C ALA A 136 7.69 -2.55 6.87
N ALA A 137 7.41 -1.42 6.25
CA ALA A 137 7.85 -0.11 6.71
C ALA A 137 6.85 0.98 6.34
N GLN A 138 6.91 2.08 7.08
CA GLN A 138 6.25 3.34 6.73
C GLN A 138 7.16 4.52 7.02
N SER A 139 7.02 5.61 6.27
CA SER A 139 7.79 6.84 6.50
C SER A 139 7.20 7.71 7.62
N SER A 140 5.99 7.44 8.09
CA SER A 140 5.44 8.04 9.30
C SER A 140 5.94 7.33 10.57
N ASN A 141 5.59 7.90 11.73
CA ASN A 141 5.85 7.31 13.04
C ASN A 141 5.37 5.84 13.09
N ARG A 142 6.16 4.97 13.71
CA ARG A 142 5.88 3.52 13.84
C ARG A 142 4.45 3.23 14.31
N ARG A 143 3.93 4.00 15.27
CA ARG A 143 2.60 3.79 15.87
C ARG A 143 1.47 4.53 15.19
N SER A 144 1.75 5.32 14.15
CA SER A 144 0.71 5.96 13.36
C SER A 144 -0.32 4.91 12.91
N TYR A 145 -1.58 5.11 13.22
CA TYR A 145 -2.69 4.15 13.02
C TYR A 145 -2.44 2.73 13.54
N ARG A 146 -1.49 2.53 14.47
CA ARG A 146 -1.09 1.21 15.00
C ARG A 146 -0.59 0.27 13.89
N VAL A 147 -0.02 0.81 12.82
CA VAL A 147 0.40 0.01 11.65
C VAL A 147 1.50 -0.98 12.02
N ASP A 148 2.35 -0.67 13.00
CA ASP A 148 3.31 -1.60 13.58
C ASP A 148 2.65 -2.90 14.06
N SER A 149 1.67 -2.77 14.94
CA SER A 149 0.96 -3.91 15.54
C SER A 149 0.16 -4.69 14.51
N VAL A 150 -0.53 -3.98 13.60
CA VAL A 150 -1.30 -4.61 12.51
C VAL A 150 -0.41 -5.33 11.50
N SER A 151 0.79 -4.80 11.22
CA SER A 151 1.74 -5.44 10.31
C SER A 151 2.28 -6.75 10.89
N LEU A 152 2.67 -6.74 12.16
CA LEU A 152 3.12 -7.95 12.85
C LEU A 152 2.01 -9.01 12.92
N LEU A 153 0.77 -8.61 13.24
CA LEU A 153 -0.40 -9.49 13.22
C LEU A 153 -0.66 -10.04 11.81
N ALA A 154 -0.50 -9.21 10.78
CA ALA A 154 -0.66 -9.61 9.39
C ALA A 154 0.45 -10.55 8.89
N GLY A 155 1.42 -10.89 9.73
CA GLY A 155 2.46 -11.88 9.45
C GLY A 155 3.76 -11.31 8.93
N PHE A 156 3.98 -10.00 8.98
CA PHE A 156 5.29 -9.43 8.71
C PHE A 156 6.23 -9.68 9.90
N ASP A 157 7.42 -10.20 9.61
CA ASP A 157 8.41 -10.54 10.65
C ASP A 157 9.05 -9.30 11.26
N GLN A 158 9.17 -8.23 10.47
CA GLN A 158 9.77 -6.97 10.86
C GLN A 158 8.92 -5.79 10.38
N PHE A 159 8.84 -4.76 11.21
CA PHE A 159 8.21 -3.49 10.88
C PHE A 159 9.11 -2.33 11.30
N TYR A 160 9.22 -1.33 10.42
CA TYR A 160 10.03 -0.12 10.64
C TYR A 160 9.18 1.14 10.42
N GLY A 161 9.30 2.10 11.34
CA GLY A 161 8.79 3.46 11.23
C GLY A 161 9.91 4.48 11.13
N ALA A 162 9.57 5.76 11.10
CA ALA A 162 10.54 6.85 11.00
C ALA A 162 11.63 6.79 12.09
N GLU A 163 11.28 6.37 13.31
CA GLU A 163 12.18 6.28 14.45
C GLU A 163 13.29 5.23 14.31
N ASP A 164 13.11 4.28 13.44
CA ASP A 164 14.08 3.21 13.20
C ASP A 164 15.12 3.57 12.12
N MET A 165 14.89 4.67 11.41
CA MET A 165 15.71 5.10 10.30
C MET A 165 16.82 6.03 10.80
N PRO A 166 18.11 5.69 10.62
CA PRO A 166 19.19 6.48 11.17
C PRO A 166 19.38 7.81 10.42
N ASN A 167 19.77 8.87 11.16
CA ASN A 167 20.17 10.17 10.60
C ASN A 167 19.13 10.82 9.67
N VAL A 168 17.85 10.65 9.97
CA VAL A 168 16.79 11.25 9.18
C VAL A 168 16.27 12.53 9.82
N GLU A 169 15.98 13.50 8.98
CA GLU A 169 15.25 14.68 9.37
C GLU A 169 13.82 14.30 9.71
N VAL A 170 13.42 14.61 10.95
CA VAL A 170 12.03 14.38 11.40
C VAL A 170 11.17 15.48 10.83
N VAL A 171 10.08 15.09 10.21
CA VAL A 171 9.10 15.99 9.61
C VAL A 171 7.82 15.91 10.41
N ASP A 172 7.30 17.08 10.77
CA ASP A 172 5.94 17.21 11.27
C ASP A 172 4.97 16.98 10.09
N LEU A 173 4.13 15.98 10.22
CA LEU A 173 3.10 15.66 9.21
C LEU A 173 1.80 16.43 9.45
N GLY A 174 1.83 17.49 10.27
CA GLY A 174 0.69 18.37 10.53
C GLY A 174 -0.38 17.75 11.43
N ARG A 175 -0.09 16.63 12.09
CA ARG A 175 -1.01 15.96 13.02
C ARG A 175 -0.27 15.66 14.33
N GLU A 176 -0.64 16.31 15.39
CA GLU A 176 -0.19 15.89 16.71
C GLU A 176 -0.80 14.52 17.09
N PRO A 177 -0.02 13.53 17.46
CA PRO A 177 1.45 13.46 17.56
C PRO A 177 2.12 12.77 16.36
N ASP A 178 1.67 13.01 15.14
CA ASP A 178 2.11 12.25 13.97
C ASP A 178 3.33 12.92 13.33
N THR A 179 4.50 12.43 13.69
CA THR A 179 5.76 12.78 13.05
C THR A 179 6.18 11.70 12.06
N GLY A 180 7.08 12.04 11.16
CA GLY A 180 7.56 11.09 10.16
C GLY A 180 8.91 11.48 9.60
N THR A 181 9.32 10.79 8.58
CA THR A 181 10.47 11.12 7.75
C THR A 181 10.08 11.17 6.29
N TYR A 182 10.92 11.72 5.45
CA TYR A 182 10.67 11.74 4.01
C TYR A 182 10.77 10.34 3.39
N ASP A 183 9.95 10.06 2.40
CA ASP A 183 9.88 8.75 1.73
C ASP A 183 11.22 8.32 1.15
N TYR A 184 12.04 9.24 0.65
CA TYR A 184 13.36 8.90 0.12
C TYR A 184 14.29 8.30 1.21
N ASN A 185 14.15 8.71 2.48
CA ASN A 185 14.88 8.14 3.60
C ASN A 185 14.41 6.70 3.86
N MET A 186 13.08 6.48 3.86
CA MET A 186 12.50 5.15 3.98
C MET A 186 12.97 4.24 2.84
N PHE A 187 12.93 4.71 1.60
CA PHE A 187 13.38 3.92 0.44
C PHE A 187 14.88 3.58 0.54
N SER A 188 15.72 4.53 0.95
CA SER A 188 17.16 4.29 1.15
C SER A 188 17.41 3.25 2.24
N PHE A 189 16.72 3.36 3.37
CA PHE A 189 16.80 2.41 4.47
C PHE A 189 16.32 1.01 4.05
N MET A 190 15.17 0.93 3.41
CA MET A 190 14.60 -0.33 2.95
C MET A 190 15.44 -0.99 1.86
N HIS A 191 16.05 -0.22 0.95
CA HIS A 191 16.98 -0.75 -0.03
C HIS A 191 18.15 -1.48 0.65
N GLN A 192 18.73 -0.91 1.71
CA GLN A 192 19.79 -1.57 2.47
C GLN A 192 19.30 -2.86 3.14
N LYS A 193 18.09 -2.85 3.72
CA LYS A 193 17.49 -4.02 4.36
C LYS A 193 17.23 -5.15 3.35
N LEU A 194 16.63 -4.82 2.22
CA LEU A 194 16.28 -5.79 1.19
C LEU A 194 17.49 -6.44 0.53
N ASN A 195 18.61 -5.71 0.40
CA ASN A 195 19.87 -6.27 -0.14
C ASN A 195 20.49 -7.36 0.76
N THR A 196 20.12 -7.44 2.02
CA THR A 196 20.62 -8.44 2.98
C THR A 196 19.56 -9.44 3.40
N MET A 197 18.35 -9.32 2.85
CA MET A 197 17.23 -10.17 3.24
C MET A 197 17.29 -11.54 2.57
N GLN A 198 16.86 -12.57 3.30
CA GLN A 198 16.75 -13.91 2.72
C GLN A 198 15.64 -13.95 1.65
N GLU A 199 15.99 -14.43 0.47
CA GLU A 199 15.05 -14.62 -0.64
C GLU A 199 14.35 -15.99 -0.57
N PRO A 200 13.12 -16.10 -1.08
CA PRO A 200 12.30 -15.00 -1.59
C PRO A 200 11.74 -14.13 -0.46
N PHE A 201 11.56 -12.86 -0.70
CA PHE A 201 10.97 -11.95 0.29
C PHE A 201 9.72 -11.21 -0.22
N LEU A 202 8.86 -10.84 0.72
CA LEU A 202 7.77 -9.89 0.55
C LEU A 202 8.07 -8.64 1.37
N SER A 203 8.13 -7.49 0.71
CA SER A 203 8.25 -6.18 1.32
C SER A 203 6.98 -5.35 1.09
N PHE A 204 6.51 -4.68 2.13
CA PHE A 204 5.47 -3.67 2.04
C PHE A 204 6.02 -2.33 2.53
N MET A 205 5.79 -1.26 1.78
CA MET A 205 6.16 0.11 2.15
C MET A 205 4.97 1.04 1.95
N PHE A 206 4.71 1.88 2.96
CA PHE A 206 3.70 2.93 2.90
C PHE A 206 4.37 4.29 2.99
N THR A 207 4.08 5.17 2.02
CA THR A 207 4.65 6.52 1.93
C THR A 207 3.82 7.54 2.70
N SER A 208 4.41 8.67 3.07
CA SER A 208 3.69 9.78 3.75
C SER A 208 4.11 11.18 3.32
N THR A 209 5.16 11.35 2.52
CA THR A 209 5.64 12.68 2.11
C THR A 209 4.57 13.50 1.36
N ASN A 210 3.71 12.84 0.60
CA ASN A 210 2.59 13.48 -0.12
C ASN A 210 1.34 13.70 0.75
N HIS A 211 1.46 13.58 2.07
CA HIS A 211 0.38 13.97 2.98
C HIS A 211 0.20 15.49 2.98
N SER A 212 -1.03 15.97 3.27
CA SER A 212 -1.35 17.40 3.37
C SER A 212 -0.32 18.15 4.21
N ASP A 213 -0.12 19.42 3.88
CA ASP A 213 0.94 20.37 4.12
C ASP A 213 2.14 20.22 3.17
N PHE A 214 2.28 19.09 2.46
CA PHE A 214 3.17 18.87 1.31
C PHE A 214 4.58 19.45 1.49
N HIS A 215 5.20 19.17 2.64
CA HIS A 215 6.55 19.65 2.95
C HIS A 215 7.59 19.00 2.04
N LEU A 216 8.36 19.82 1.36
CA LEU A 216 9.49 19.38 0.56
C LEU A 216 10.73 19.16 1.43
N PRO A 217 11.53 18.09 1.19
CA PRO A 217 12.74 17.81 1.94
C PRO A 217 13.80 18.92 1.87
N SER A 218 13.88 19.61 0.76
CA SER A 218 14.76 20.77 0.55
C SER A 218 14.39 21.47 -0.76
N ALA A 219 14.89 22.71 -0.95
CA ALA A 219 14.68 23.50 -2.15
C ALA A 219 15.10 22.80 -3.46
N LYS A 220 15.99 21.80 -3.42
CA LYS A 220 16.36 21.02 -4.62
C LYS A 220 15.21 20.19 -5.21
N PHE A 221 14.18 19.92 -4.42
CA PHE A 221 12.98 19.21 -4.87
C PHE A 221 11.88 20.16 -5.35
N GLU A 222 12.06 21.48 -5.11
CA GLU A 222 11.15 22.50 -5.59
C GLU A 222 11.32 22.67 -7.10
N ARG A 223 10.37 22.14 -7.84
CA ARG A 223 10.41 22.13 -9.29
C ARG A 223 9.58 23.24 -9.93
N TYR A 224 8.55 23.66 -9.24
CA TYR A 224 7.57 24.64 -9.70
C TYR A 224 7.42 25.78 -8.72
N PRO A 225 7.08 27.01 -9.19
CA PRO A 225 6.85 28.14 -8.29
C PRO A 225 5.75 27.85 -7.28
N HIS A 226 5.99 28.25 -6.03
CA HIS A 226 4.96 28.25 -4.98
C HIS A 226 4.00 29.42 -5.20
N ASP A 227 3.03 29.25 -6.09
CA ASP A 227 1.83 30.08 -6.05
C ASP A 227 0.63 29.22 -5.63
N LEU A 228 -0.37 29.87 -5.05
CA LEU A 228 -1.55 29.18 -4.53
C LEU A 228 -2.31 28.39 -5.61
N LYS A 229 -2.24 28.84 -6.85
CA LYS A 229 -2.86 28.17 -7.98
C LYS A 229 -2.16 26.86 -8.33
N ASN A 230 -0.84 26.89 -8.36
CA ASN A 230 -0.04 25.69 -8.61
C ASN A 230 -0.09 24.71 -7.43
N TYR A 231 -0.16 25.23 -6.21
CA TYR A 231 -0.17 24.43 -4.98
C TYR A 231 -1.43 23.55 -4.84
N TYR A 232 -2.61 24.06 -5.24
CA TYR A 232 -3.88 23.33 -5.16
C TYR A 232 -4.25 22.60 -6.47
N ASP A 233 -3.62 22.96 -7.58
CA ASP A 233 -3.92 22.41 -8.90
C ASP A 233 -2.92 21.32 -9.34
N ILE A 234 -1.81 21.14 -8.63
CA ILE A 234 -0.79 20.12 -8.82
C ILE A 234 -0.66 19.26 -7.57
#